data_058ae4a9f3956646b5d74363c1c7a152
#
_entry.id   058ae4a9f3956646b5d74363c1c7a152
#
_cell.length_a   1.000
_cell.length_b   1.000
_cell.length_c   1.000
_cell.angle_alpha   90.00
_cell.angle_beta   90.00
_cell.angle_gamma   90.00
#
_symmetry.space_group_name_H-M   'P 1'
#
loop_
_entity.id
_entity.type
_entity.pdbx_description
1 polymer ?
#
loop_
_entity_poly.entity_id
_entity_poly.type
_entity_poly.pdbx_seq_one_letter_code
_entity_poly.pdbx_strand_id
1 'polypeptide(L)'
;TPVISSAASDVYKRQQQLPGFENNFEKIKNLGIDDIYCCSVNDSYVMNAWAEKMGIKNIKLIPDGSGLFTKFMGMLIAKDQNGFGQRSWRYMAIINDGIVEKWWQEPGINNDGSDDDPYIETTPENCIKYLTEVK
;
A
#
# COMPACT_ATOMS: atom_id res chain seq x y z
N THR A 1 -4.74 -0.79 12.91
CA THR A 1 -4.04 -1.63 11.94
C THR A 1 -3.78 -0.84 10.67
N PRO A 2 -2.53 -0.53 10.30
CA PRO A 2 -2.27 0.18 9.05
C PRO A 2 -2.48 -0.72 7.84
N VAL A 3 -3.08 -0.14 6.81
CA VAL A 3 -3.24 -0.79 5.51
C VAL A 3 -2.43 0.02 4.51
N ILE A 4 -1.59 -0.65 3.74
CA ILE A 4 -0.85 -0.03 2.66
C ILE A 4 -1.34 -0.58 1.33
N SER A 5 -1.37 0.27 0.32
CA SER A 5 -1.71 -0.13 -1.04
C SER A 5 -0.60 0.25 -1.98
N SER A 6 -0.33 -0.61 -2.93
CA SER A 6 0.76 -0.43 -3.87
C SER A 6 0.25 -0.41 -5.30
N ALA A 7 0.63 0.61 -6.05
CA ALA A 7 0.38 0.65 -7.49
C ALA A 7 1.31 -0.34 -8.20
N ALA A 8 0.81 -0.91 -9.30
CA ALA A 8 1.58 -1.88 -10.07
C ALA A 8 2.50 -1.25 -11.12
N SER A 9 2.45 0.07 -11.27
CA SER A 9 3.06 0.75 -12.41
C SER A 9 4.57 0.92 -12.33
N ASP A 10 5.17 0.88 -11.13
CA ASP A 10 6.60 1.07 -10.97
C ASP A 10 7.18 0.00 -10.03
N VAL A 11 7.91 -0.94 -10.60
CA VAL A 11 8.54 -2.05 -9.87
C VAL A 11 9.53 -1.53 -8.83
N TYR A 12 10.29 -0.48 -9.18
CA TYR A 12 11.29 0.09 -8.28
C TYR A 12 10.65 0.65 -7.01
N LYS A 13 9.57 1.41 -7.14
CA LYS A 13 8.88 1.99 -5.98
C LYS A 13 8.18 0.95 -5.13
N ARG A 14 7.65 -0.10 -5.75
CA ARG A 14 7.12 -1.24 -5.00
C ARG A 14 8.19 -1.94 -4.18
N GLN A 15 9.41 -2.04 -4.75
CA GLN A 15 10.55 -2.62 -4.06
C GLN A 15 11.02 -1.77 -2.88
N GLN A 16 10.68 -0.48 -2.86
CA GLN A 16 10.99 0.39 -1.72
C GLN A 16 9.91 0.34 -0.64
N GLN A 17 8.65 0.44 -1.02
CA GLN A 17 7.54 0.55 -0.07
C GLN A 17 7.36 -0.73 0.74
N LEU A 18 7.16 -1.86 0.08
CA LEU A 18 6.85 -3.10 0.78
C LEU A 18 7.99 -3.59 1.66
N PRO A 19 9.24 -3.70 1.17
CA PRO A 19 10.36 -4.05 2.04
C PRO A 19 10.62 -3.01 3.12
N GLY A 20 10.36 -1.74 2.86
CA GLY A 20 10.49 -0.69 3.87
C GLY A 20 9.56 -0.91 5.06
N PHE A 21 8.31 -1.27 4.81
CA PHE A 21 7.38 -1.62 5.88
C PHE A 21 7.74 -2.93 6.56
N GLU A 22 8.21 -3.92 5.80
CA GLU A 22 8.64 -5.19 6.38
C GLU A 22 9.83 -4.99 7.33
N ASN A 23 10.80 -4.18 6.94
CA ASN A 23 11.98 -3.87 7.76
C ASN A 23 11.64 -3.08 9.02
N ASN A 24 10.56 -2.32 9.00
CA ASN A 24 10.10 -1.51 10.11
C ASN A 24 8.91 -2.14 10.85
N PHE A 25 8.58 -3.39 10.56
CA PHE A 25 7.40 -4.05 11.12
C PHE A 25 7.38 -4.03 12.64
N GLU A 26 8.48 -4.46 13.28
CA GLU A 26 8.55 -4.51 14.75
C GLU A 26 8.48 -3.11 15.35
N LYS A 27 9.13 -2.13 14.73
CA LYS A 27 9.11 -0.76 15.21
C LYS A 27 7.69 -0.17 15.17
N ILE A 28 6.98 -0.39 14.07
CA ILE A 28 5.59 0.07 13.90
C ILE A 28 4.68 -0.66 14.89
N LYS A 29 4.86 -1.97 15.04
CA LYS A 29 4.09 -2.77 15.98
C LYS A 29 4.26 -2.28 17.42
N ASN A 30 5.47 -1.94 17.81
CA ASN A 30 5.77 -1.41 19.14
C ASN A 30 5.14 -0.04 19.40
N LEU A 31 4.74 0.66 18.33
CA LEU A 31 4.04 1.94 18.45
C LEU A 31 2.52 1.78 18.56
N GLY A 32 2.02 0.55 18.72
CA GLY A 32 0.61 0.29 18.97
C GLY A 32 -0.18 -0.26 17.80
N ILE A 33 0.50 -0.69 16.74
CA ILE A 33 -0.13 -1.28 15.57
C ILE A 33 -0.14 -2.80 15.73
N ASP A 34 -1.30 -3.41 15.54
CA ASP A 34 -1.45 -4.87 15.70
C ASP A 34 -0.88 -5.64 14.51
N ASP A 35 -1.20 -5.22 13.29
CA ASP A 35 -0.75 -5.87 12.07
C ASP A 35 -0.63 -4.88 10.94
N ILE A 36 0.17 -5.23 9.92
CA ILE A 36 0.30 -4.46 8.70
C ILE A 36 -0.20 -5.31 7.52
N TYR A 37 -1.07 -4.73 6.71
CA TYR A 37 -1.62 -5.38 5.52
C TYR A 37 -1.21 -4.61 4.27
N CYS A 38 -0.91 -5.34 3.20
CA CYS A 38 -0.68 -4.76 1.88
C CYS A 38 -1.77 -5.27 0.94
N CYS A 39 -2.56 -4.35 0.42
CA CYS A 39 -3.63 -4.65 -0.53
C CYS A 39 -3.19 -4.26 -1.94
N SER A 40 -3.42 -5.11 -2.92
CA SER A 40 -3.08 -4.82 -4.31
C SER A 40 -4.10 -5.46 -5.24
N VAL A 41 -4.33 -4.84 -6.40
CA VAL A 41 -5.22 -5.36 -7.43
C VAL A 41 -4.45 -6.43 -8.21
N ASN A 42 -4.26 -7.59 -7.57
CA ASN A 42 -3.59 -8.76 -8.12
C ASN A 42 -4.21 -10.02 -7.51
N ASP A 43 -4.01 -11.16 -8.17
CA ASP A 43 -4.47 -12.43 -7.61
C ASP A 43 -3.50 -12.96 -6.55
N SER A 44 -3.92 -14.02 -5.85
CA SER A 44 -3.14 -14.60 -4.77
C SER A 44 -1.81 -15.20 -5.24
N TYR A 45 -1.77 -15.71 -6.45
CA TYR A 45 -0.54 -16.33 -6.99
C TYR A 45 0.52 -15.26 -7.24
N VAL A 46 0.14 -14.13 -7.84
CA VAL A 46 1.04 -13.00 -8.07
C VAL A 46 1.52 -12.42 -6.74
N MET A 47 0.62 -12.25 -5.78
CA MET A 47 0.96 -11.71 -4.46
C MET A 47 1.95 -12.61 -3.72
N ASN A 48 1.74 -13.93 -3.76
CA ASN A 48 2.63 -14.89 -3.12
C ASN A 48 4.02 -14.90 -3.76
N ALA A 49 4.09 -14.88 -5.09
CA ALA A 49 5.37 -14.84 -5.80
C ALA A 49 6.13 -13.55 -5.49
N TRP A 50 5.42 -12.44 -5.39
CA TRP A 50 5.99 -11.14 -5.04
C TRP A 50 6.54 -11.15 -3.62
N ALA A 51 5.77 -11.69 -2.67
CA ALA A 51 6.20 -11.80 -1.28
C ALA A 51 7.47 -12.65 -1.14
N GLU A 52 7.54 -13.79 -1.81
CA GLU A 52 8.72 -14.65 -1.79
C GLU A 52 9.94 -13.93 -2.35
N LYS A 53 9.80 -13.27 -3.49
CA LYS A 53 10.89 -12.55 -4.14
C LYS A 53 11.43 -11.43 -3.26
N MET A 54 10.57 -10.74 -2.52
CA MET A 54 10.96 -9.61 -1.67
C MET A 54 11.28 -10.00 -0.23
N GLY A 55 11.15 -11.28 0.14
CA GLY A 55 11.44 -11.73 1.49
C GLY A 55 10.44 -11.23 2.54
N ILE A 56 9.19 -11.07 2.15
CA ILE A 56 8.14 -10.60 3.07
C ILE A 56 7.70 -11.75 3.96
N LYS A 57 7.74 -11.53 5.28
CA LYS A 57 7.41 -12.56 6.27
C LYS A 57 6.30 -12.13 7.23
N ASN A 58 6.24 -10.86 7.60
CA ASN A 58 5.36 -10.36 8.65
C ASN A 58 4.16 -9.61 8.11
N ILE A 59 4.31 -8.90 6.98
CA ILE A 59 3.20 -8.18 6.36
C ILE A 59 2.24 -9.19 5.73
N LYS A 60 0.97 -9.01 6.01
CA LYS A 60 -0.10 -9.84 5.44
C LYS A 60 -0.56 -9.23 4.12
N LEU A 61 -0.65 -10.06 3.08
CA LEU A 61 -1.01 -9.61 1.75
C LEU A 61 -2.49 -9.88 1.48
N ILE A 62 -3.18 -8.89 0.94
CA ILE A 62 -4.60 -8.99 0.58
C ILE A 62 -4.70 -8.92 -0.94
N PRO A 63 -5.03 -10.05 -1.62
CA PRO A 63 -5.22 -10.04 -3.06
C PRO A 63 -6.61 -9.51 -3.40
N ASP A 64 -6.67 -8.30 -3.95
CA ASP A 64 -7.91 -7.68 -4.41
C ASP A 64 -8.00 -7.80 -5.94
N GLY A 65 -8.06 -9.04 -6.44
CA GLY A 65 -7.99 -9.33 -7.86
C GLY A 65 -9.07 -8.67 -8.69
N SER A 66 -10.29 -8.54 -8.14
CA SER A 66 -11.40 -7.88 -8.83
C SER A 66 -11.35 -6.35 -8.69
N GLY A 67 -10.51 -5.82 -7.82
CA GLY A 67 -10.45 -4.39 -7.56
C GLY A 67 -11.61 -3.83 -6.74
N LEU A 68 -12.44 -4.70 -6.19
CA LEU A 68 -13.68 -4.28 -5.50
C LEU A 68 -13.38 -3.49 -4.22
N PHE A 69 -12.48 -4.01 -3.38
CA PHE A 69 -12.07 -3.30 -2.16
C PHE A 69 -11.41 -1.97 -2.50
N THR A 70 -10.52 -1.98 -3.47
CA THR A 70 -9.81 -0.78 -3.93
C THR A 70 -10.80 0.26 -4.45
N LYS A 71 -11.84 -0.17 -5.16
CA LYS A 71 -12.91 0.71 -5.64
C LYS A 71 -13.66 1.36 -4.48
N PHE A 72 -14.02 0.59 -3.47
CA PHE A 72 -14.72 1.13 -2.30
C PHE A 72 -13.86 2.10 -1.50
N MET A 73 -12.55 1.94 -1.53
CA MET A 73 -11.63 2.88 -0.90
C MET A 73 -11.40 4.14 -1.75
N GLY A 74 -11.96 4.21 -2.95
CA GLY A 74 -11.81 5.35 -3.84
C GLY A 74 -10.46 5.43 -4.54
N MET A 75 -9.72 4.32 -4.56
CA MET A 75 -8.34 4.28 -5.07
C MET A 75 -8.18 3.49 -6.36
N LEU A 76 -9.28 2.98 -6.94
CA LEU A 76 -9.19 2.23 -8.19
C LEU A 76 -8.99 3.20 -9.36
N ILE A 77 -7.93 2.98 -10.13
CA ILE A 77 -7.59 3.80 -11.28
C ILE A 77 -7.38 2.93 -12.52
N ALA A 78 -7.47 3.53 -13.68
CA ALA A 78 -7.20 2.86 -14.95
C ALA A 78 -5.77 3.20 -15.41
N LYS A 79 -5.01 2.17 -15.73
CA LYS A 79 -3.65 2.27 -16.26
C LYS A 79 -3.57 1.61 -17.64
N ASP A 80 -4.60 1.78 -18.44
CA ASP A 80 -4.69 1.16 -19.76
C ASP A 80 -3.59 1.62 -20.70
N GLN A 81 -3.18 2.87 -20.60
CA GLN A 81 -2.10 3.44 -21.41
C GLN A 81 -0.76 2.71 -21.17
N ASN A 82 -0.59 2.15 -19.98
CA ASN A 82 0.61 1.40 -19.61
C ASN A 82 0.43 -0.11 -19.79
N GLY A 83 -0.73 -0.56 -20.27
CA GLY A 83 -1.03 -1.97 -20.45
C GLY A 83 -1.35 -2.72 -19.15
N PHE A 84 -1.61 -2.02 -18.06
CA PHE A 84 -1.83 -2.65 -16.75
C PHE A 84 -3.31 -2.85 -16.41
N GLY A 85 -4.23 -2.21 -17.13
CA GLY A 85 -5.65 -2.23 -16.81
C GLY A 85 -5.95 -1.47 -15.52
N GLN A 86 -6.88 -1.98 -14.72
CA GLN A 86 -7.26 -1.35 -13.47
C GLN A 86 -6.28 -1.72 -12.37
N ARG A 87 -5.84 -0.71 -11.61
CA ARG A 87 -4.87 -0.84 -10.52
C ARG A 87 -5.27 0.07 -9.36
N SER A 88 -4.56 -0.06 -8.24
CA SER A 88 -4.75 0.80 -7.09
C SER A 88 -3.81 2.00 -7.14
N TRP A 89 -4.34 3.19 -6.88
CA TRP A 89 -3.51 4.34 -6.52
C TRP A 89 -2.81 4.06 -5.19
N ARG A 90 -1.62 4.61 -5.00
CA ARG A 90 -0.86 4.33 -3.78
C ARG A 90 -1.39 5.15 -2.62
N TYR A 91 -1.77 4.47 -1.56
CA TYR A 91 -2.25 5.08 -0.34
C TYR A 91 -1.78 4.28 0.88
N MET A 92 -1.91 4.89 2.04
CA MET A 92 -1.63 4.26 3.33
C MET A 92 -2.67 4.74 4.33
N ALA A 93 -3.16 3.86 5.17
CA ALA A 93 -4.16 4.21 6.17
C ALA A 93 -3.90 3.49 7.48
N ILE A 94 -4.24 4.16 8.57
CA ILE A 94 -4.33 3.53 9.88
C ILE A 94 -5.80 3.34 10.19
N ILE A 95 -6.20 2.09 10.42
CA ILE A 95 -7.59 1.72 10.67
C ILE A 95 -7.67 1.15 12.09
N ASN A 96 -8.57 1.72 12.88
CA ASN A 96 -8.81 1.29 14.25
C ASN A 96 -10.29 0.96 14.42
N ASP A 97 -10.58 -0.31 14.70
CA ASP A 97 -11.95 -0.80 14.92
C ASP A 97 -12.89 -0.41 13.76
N GLY A 98 -12.44 -0.64 12.53
CA GLY A 98 -13.22 -0.37 11.32
C GLY A 98 -13.29 1.10 10.91
N ILE A 99 -12.62 1.99 11.62
CA ILE A 99 -12.64 3.43 11.36
C ILE A 99 -11.26 3.87 10.88
N VAL A 100 -11.23 4.63 9.77
CA VAL A 100 -9.98 5.20 9.26
C VAL A 100 -9.56 6.35 10.18
N GLU A 101 -8.48 6.13 10.92
CA GLU A 101 -7.95 7.09 11.87
C GLU A 101 -7.04 8.11 11.21
N LYS A 102 -6.23 7.67 10.23
CA LYS A 102 -5.32 8.53 9.49
C LYS A 102 -5.18 8.02 8.06
N TRP A 103 -5.09 8.92 7.11
CA TRP A 103 -5.01 8.61 5.69
C TRP A 103 -3.86 9.38 5.03
N TRP A 104 -3.06 8.69 4.22
CA TRP A 104 -2.06 9.29 3.35
C TRP A 104 -2.31 8.84 1.92
N GLN A 105 -2.21 9.73 1.01
CA GLN A 105 -2.44 9.45 -0.41
C GLN A 105 -1.38 10.18 -1.22
N GLU A 106 -0.81 9.49 -2.20
CA GLU A 106 0.13 10.15 -3.11
C GLU A 106 -0.60 11.17 -3.96
N PRO A 107 0.03 12.32 -4.27
CA PRO A 107 -0.62 13.38 -5.03
C PRO A 107 -0.83 13.04 -6.49
N GLY A 108 -1.79 13.70 -7.13
CA GLY A 108 -1.99 13.61 -8.57
C GLY A 108 -2.76 12.40 -9.07
N ILE A 109 -3.65 11.84 -8.27
CA ILE A 109 -4.45 10.69 -8.68
C ILE A 109 -5.15 10.98 -10.02
N ASN A 110 -5.05 10.03 -10.97
CA ASN A 110 -5.60 10.18 -12.31
C ASN A 110 -5.86 8.81 -12.95
N ASN A 111 -6.56 8.84 -14.10
CA ASN A 111 -6.87 7.65 -14.89
C ASN A 111 -6.27 7.70 -16.29
N ASP A 112 -5.37 8.63 -16.57
CA ASP A 112 -4.79 8.84 -17.90
C ASP A 112 -3.33 8.40 -18.02
N GLY A 113 -2.76 7.89 -16.92
CA GLY A 113 -1.39 7.39 -16.91
C GLY A 113 -0.32 8.47 -16.97
N SER A 114 -0.70 9.74 -16.72
CA SER A 114 0.24 10.86 -16.80
C SER A 114 1.10 11.04 -15.56
N ASP A 115 0.87 10.26 -14.53
CA ASP A 115 1.59 10.39 -13.26
C ASP A 115 3.00 9.81 -13.34
N ASP A 116 3.86 10.26 -12.42
CA ASP A 116 5.22 9.77 -12.23
C ASP A 116 5.28 8.63 -11.20
N ASP A 117 4.15 8.03 -10.86
CA ASP A 117 4.00 7.03 -9.81
C ASP A 117 4.68 7.50 -8.52
N PRO A 118 4.20 8.60 -7.93
CA PRO A 118 4.90 9.22 -6.79
C PRO A 118 4.94 8.32 -5.57
N TYR A 119 6.02 8.45 -4.79
CA TYR A 119 6.20 7.75 -3.53
C TYR A 119 6.86 8.71 -2.53
N ILE A 120 6.05 9.61 -1.94
CA ILE A 120 6.49 10.66 -1.04
C ILE A 120 5.75 10.59 0.29
N GLU A 121 4.43 10.39 0.23
CA GLU A 121 3.55 10.47 1.39
C GLU A 121 3.38 9.13 2.12
N THR A 122 3.36 8.02 1.38
CA THR A 122 2.98 6.70 1.89
C THR A 122 4.19 5.87 2.34
N THR A 123 5.15 6.52 2.98
CA THR A 123 6.38 5.88 3.42
C THR A 123 6.26 5.36 4.85
N PRO A 124 7.04 4.32 5.23
CA PRO A 124 7.05 3.87 6.62
C PRO A 124 7.53 4.96 7.57
N GLU A 125 8.42 5.85 7.13
CA GLU A 125 8.90 6.97 7.93
C GLU A 125 7.75 7.92 8.32
N ASN A 126 6.86 8.22 7.40
CA ASN A 126 5.70 9.06 7.69
C ASN A 126 4.72 8.38 8.65
N CYS A 127 4.55 7.07 8.52
CA CYS A 127 3.73 6.28 9.45
C CYS A 127 4.32 6.33 10.86
N ILE A 128 5.61 6.09 10.98
CA ILE A 128 6.33 6.10 12.26
C ILE A 128 6.26 7.49 12.90
N LYS A 129 6.46 8.53 12.11
CA LYS A 129 6.39 9.91 12.58
C LYS A 129 5.02 10.21 13.19
N TYR A 130 3.96 9.87 12.49
CA TYR A 130 2.60 10.08 12.99
C TYR A 130 2.36 9.32 14.30
N LEU A 131 2.71 8.03 14.34
CA LEU A 131 2.50 7.19 15.52
C LEU A 131 3.30 7.69 16.72
N THR A 132 4.48 8.23 16.48
CA THR A 132 5.32 8.81 17.54
C THR A 132 4.73 10.11 18.08
N GLU A 133 4.18 10.95 17.21
CA GLU A 133 3.62 12.25 17.59
C GLU A 133 2.31 12.14 18.37
N VAL A 134 1.47 11.11 18.10
CA VAL A 134 0.18 10.95 18.80
C VAL A 134 0.32 10.17 20.11
N LYS A 135 1.50 9.74 20.43
CA LYS A 135 1.81 9.07 21.69
C LYS A 135 2.78 9.90 22.50
#